data_36ffee736254835aafd6604ec4878e22
#
_entry.id   36ffee736254835aafd6604ec4878e22
#
_cell.length_a   1.000
_cell.length_b   1.000
_cell.length_c   1.000
_cell.angle_alpha   90.00
_cell.angle_beta   90.00
_cell.angle_gamma   90.00
#
_symmetry.space_group_name_H-M   'P 1'
#
loop_
_entity.id
_entity.type
_entity.pdbx_description
1 polymer ?
#
loop_
_entity_poly.entity_id
_entity_poly.type
_entity_poly.pdbx_seq_one_letter_code
_entity_poly.pdbx_strand_id
1 'polypeptide(L)'
;MSFQRLAGIAGVVFVALMVLNGALLGDQPVADDSIGQVRSYVSADEGMHKTGFFIGLLVLPVAVLFFAGLVTRIRESDLAHGEGWSVVTLLGAVLLGAAGGVGDVLYGLTIYRGGDGLDDSTLRAFWDGQGIAYATMGAALTALAVGVAVPVLERGIWPVWYGLLSGLVAVLGIATLVGAVSDTSSAWVFVGFLAMAVWTLVTGIVLIVTAPSSATAGRPVPPSVPRTPAMPA
;
A
#
# COMPACT_ATOMS: atom_id res chain seq x y z
N MET A 1 0.24 -9.56 -22.28
CA MET A 1 -0.44 -9.10 -21.03
C MET A 1 -0.18 -7.60 -20.91
N SER A 2 -1.20 -6.77 -20.66
CA SER A 2 -0.99 -5.32 -20.45
C SER A 2 -0.31 -5.05 -19.11
N PHE A 3 0.45 -3.94 -19.02
CA PHE A 3 1.09 -3.52 -17.76
C PHE A 3 0.07 -3.33 -16.64
N GLN A 4 -1.10 -2.74 -16.95
CA GLN A 4 -2.19 -2.56 -16.00
C GLN A 4 -2.66 -3.90 -15.40
N ARG A 5 -2.79 -4.95 -16.22
CA ARG A 5 -3.19 -6.28 -15.74
C ARG A 5 -2.11 -6.90 -14.85
N LEU A 6 -0.83 -6.73 -15.22
CA LEU A 6 0.29 -7.18 -14.38
C LEU A 6 0.27 -6.48 -13.02
N ALA A 7 0.06 -5.17 -13.01
CA ALA A 7 -0.04 -4.38 -11.79
C ALA A 7 -1.22 -4.83 -10.91
N GLY A 8 -2.37 -5.13 -11.51
CA GLY A 8 -3.50 -5.67 -10.77
C GLY A 8 -3.21 -7.04 -10.13
N ILE A 9 -2.54 -7.95 -10.85
CA ILE A 9 -2.07 -9.23 -10.30
C ILE A 9 -1.08 -8.98 -9.15
N ALA A 10 -0.16 -8.03 -9.31
CA ALA A 10 0.76 -7.64 -8.23
C ALA A 10 0.01 -7.18 -6.98
N GLY A 11 -1.10 -6.44 -7.11
CA GLY A 11 -1.95 -6.06 -5.97
C GLY A 11 -2.56 -7.27 -5.24
N VAL A 12 -3.02 -8.28 -5.97
CA VAL A 12 -3.53 -9.54 -5.38
C VAL A 12 -2.41 -10.30 -4.66
N VAL A 13 -1.24 -10.43 -5.30
CA VAL A 13 -0.05 -11.08 -4.70
C VAL A 13 0.43 -10.33 -3.47
N PHE A 14 0.43 -9.01 -3.49
CA PHE A 14 0.73 -8.16 -2.34
C PHE A 14 -0.11 -8.56 -1.12
N VAL A 15 -1.43 -8.63 -1.28
CA VAL A 15 -2.33 -9.00 -0.17
C VAL A 15 -2.09 -10.44 0.29
N ALA A 16 -1.88 -11.38 -0.65
CA ALA A 16 -1.56 -12.76 -0.30
C ALA A 16 -0.27 -12.86 0.55
N LEU A 17 0.78 -12.11 0.19
CA LEU A 17 2.02 -12.05 0.96
C LEU A 17 1.81 -11.40 2.34
N MET A 18 1.00 -10.32 2.43
CA MET A 18 0.66 -9.71 3.72
C MET A 18 -0.06 -10.68 4.65
N VAL A 19 -1.06 -11.42 4.13
CA VAL A 19 -1.80 -12.42 4.92
C VAL A 19 -0.88 -13.55 5.36
N LEU A 20 -0.02 -14.04 4.48
CA LEU A 20 0.95 -15.07 4.80
C LEU A 20 1.95 -14.59 5.85
N ASN A 21 2.46 -13.36 5.71
CA ASN A 21 3.35 -12.75 6.70
C ASN A 21 2.67 -12.66 8.07
N GLY A 22 1.45 -12.12 8.14
CA GLY A 22 0.69 -12.03 9.38
C GLY A 22 0.44 -13.39 10.03
N ALA A 23 0.12 -14.42 9.23
CA ALA A 23 -0.08 -15.78 9.73
C ALA A 23 1.20 -16.40 10.29
N LEU A 24 2.38 -16.10 9.74
CA LEU A 24 3.66 -16.57 10.24
C LEU A 24 4.12 -15.83 11.50
N LEU A 25 3.82 -14.54 11.61
CA LEU A 25 4.21 -13.74 12.75
C LEU A 25 3.31 -14.00 13.99
N GLY A 26 2.10 -14.51 13.79
CA GLY A 26 1.17 -14.82 14.88
C GLY A 26 0.77 -13.60 15.71
N ASP A 27 0.42 -13.84 16.97
CA ASP A 27 0.00 -12.80 17.91
C ASP A 27 1.23 -12.03 18.43
N GLN A 28 1.40 -10.82 17.90
CA GLN A 28 2.49 -9.94 18.31
C GLN A 28 2.15 -9.22 19.63
N PRO A 29 3.13 -9.03 20.54
CA PRO A 29 2.94 -8.19 21.71
C PRO A 29 2.49 -6.78 21.34
N VAL A 30 1.59 -6.22 22.13
CA VAL A 30 1.11 -4.84 21.96
C VAL A 30 1.96 -3.85 22.76
N ALA A 31 1.77 -2.55 22.53
CA ALA A 31 2.60 -1.50 23.16
C ALA A 31 2.63 -1.56 24.70
N ASP A 32 1.52 -1.97 25.34
CA ASP A 32 1.39 -2.05 26.80
C ASP A 32 1.96 -3.34 27.39
N ASP A 33 2.35 -4.30 26.56
CA ASP A 33 2.93 -5.55 27.03
C ASP A 33 4.31 -5.35 27.68
N SER A 34 4.64 -6.19 28.63
CA SER A 34 5.93 -6.12 29.31
C SER A 34 7.08 -6.45 28.35
N ILE A 35 8.26 -5.89 28.62
CA ILE A 35 9.46 -6.19 27.81
C ILE A 35 9.81 -7.69 27.85
N GLY A 36 9.45 -8.39 28.92
CA GLY A 36 9.60 -9.84 29.04
C GLY A 36 8.74 -10.59 28.01
N GLN A 37 7.51 -10.11 27.74
CA GLN A 37 6.64 -10.67 26.70
C GLN A 37 7.22 -10.44 25.30
N VAL A 38 7.72 -9.23 25.02
CA VAL A 38 8.41 -8.92 23.76
C VAL A 38 9.62 -9.84 23.56
N ARG A 39 10.46 -10.00 24.59
CA ARG A 39 11.62 -10.89 24.54
C ARG A 39 11.23 -12.35 24.35
N SER A 40 10.21 -12.81 25.07
CA SER A 40 9.66 -14.17 24.91
C SER A 40 9.15 -14.41 23.49
N TYR A 41 8.40 -13.46 22.92
CA TYR A 41 7.91 -13.54 21.55
C TYR A 41 9.07 -13.64 20.55
N VAL A 42 10.05 -12.76 20.62
CA VAL A 42 11.20 -12.74 19.71
C VAL A 42 12.03 -14.03 19.79
N SER A 43 12.12 -14.65 20.98
CA SER A 43 12.90 -15.86 21.20
C SER A 43 12.13 -17.16 20.94
N ALA A 44 10.80 -17.13 20.87
CA ALA A 44 9.97 -18.33 20.85
C ALA A 44 10.11 -19.16 19.57
N ASP A 45 10.17 -18.51 18.41
CA ASP A 45 10.25 -19.19 17.10
C ASP A 45 11.06 -18.37 16.10
N GLU A 46 12.36 -18.30 16.34
CA GLU A 46 13.29 -17.48 15.54
C GLU A 46 13.23 -17.82 14.05
N GLY A 47 13.06 -19.09 13.70
CA GLY A 47 12.99 -19.54 12.31
C GLY A 47 11.73 -19.00 11.60
N MET A 48 10.59 -19.04 12.28
CA MET A 48 9.31 -18.56 11.74
C MET A 48 9.33 -17.03 11.60
N HIS A 49 9.82 -16.30 12.61
CA HIS A 49 9.96 -14.85 12.55
C HIS A 49 10.88 -14.38 11.42
N LYS A 50 12.04 -15.03 11.23
CA LYS A 50 12.95 -14.73 10.10
C LYS A 50 12.30 -15.02 8.74
N THR A 51 11.54 -16.10 8.65
CA THR A 51 10.80 -16.44 7.43
C THR A 51 9.70 -15.40 7.16
N GLY A 52 8.92 -15.03 8.16
CA GLY A 52 7.91 -13.97 8.07
C GLY A 52 8.53 -12.64 7.63
N PHE A 53 9.62 -12.22 8.28
CA PHE A 53 10.35 -11.01 7.91
C PHE A 53 10.80 -11.04 6.44
N PHE A 54 11.38 -12.16 5.98
CA PHE A 54 11.78 -12.30 4.57
C PHE A 54 10.57 -12.17 3.62
N ILE A 55 9.43 -12.76 3.96
CA ILE A 55 8.19 -12.62 3.17
C ILE A 55 7.72 -11.17 3.17
N GLY A 56 7.80 -10.47 4.31
CA GLY A 56 7.53 -9.04 4.41
C GLY A 56 8.38 -8.21 3.44
N LEU A 57 9.67 -8.50 3.32
CA LEU A 57 10.54 -7.81 2.37
C LEU A 57 10.16 -8.09 0.90
N LEU A 58 9.59 -9.26 0.57
CA LEU A 58 9.11 -9.56 -0.78
C LEU A 58 7.87 -8.75 -1.16
N VAL A 59 7.16 -8.19 -0.18
CA VAL A 59 6.03 -7.30 -0.42
C VAL A 59 6.48 -6.02 -1.17
N LEU A 60 7.66 -5.49 -0.87
CA LEU A 60 8.15 -4.22 -1.42
C LEU A 60 8.22 -4.19 -2.96
N PRO A 61 8.93 -5.12 -3.64
CA PRO A 61 8.99 -5.11 -5.10
C PRO A 61 7.62 -5.35 -5.75
N VAL A 62 6.75 -6.13 -5.13
CA VAL A 62 5.40 -6.38 -5.60
C VAL A 62 4.54 -5.10 -5.45
N ALA A 63 4.68 -4.38 -4.33
CA ALA A 63 4.03 -3.10 -4.09
C ALA A 63 4.42 -2.05 -5.14
N VAL A 64 5.71 -1.98 -5.51
CA VAL A 64 6.19 -1.06 -6.56
C VAL A 64 5.47 -1.31 -7.88
N LEU A 65 5.33 -2.56 -8.31
CA LEU A 65 4.61 -2.91 -9.54
C LEU A 65 3.13 -2.52 -9.47
N PHE A 66 2.48 -2.79 -8.35
CA PHE A 66 1.08 -2.45 -8.11
C PHE A 66 0.86 -0.94 -8.17
N PHE A 67 1.61 -0.17 -7.36
CA PHE A 67 1.45 1.29 -7.30
C PHE A 67 1.85 1.98 -8.62
N ALA A 68 2.87 1.48 -9.32
CA ALA A 68 3.23 2.01 -10.64
C ALA A 68 2.07 1.89 -11.64
N GLY A 69 1.34 0.77 -11.64
CA GLY A 69 0.16 0.60 -12.50
C GLY A 69 -1.00 1.50 -12.09
N LEU A 70 -1.25 1.64 -10.79
CA LEU A 70 -2.27 2.54 -10.24
C LEU A 70 -1.99 4.00 -10.62
N VAL A 71 -0.78 4.48 -10.36
CA VAL A 71 -0.33 5.84 -10.70
C VAL A 71 -0.42 6.11 -12.20
N THR A 72 0.02 5.15 -13.03
CA THR A 72 -0.06 5.27 -14.50
C THR A 72 -1.50 5.49 -14.94
N ARG A 73 -2.45 4.76 -14.38
CA ARG A 73 -3.86 4.88 -14.74
C ARG A 73 -4.47 6.22 -14.34
N ILE A 74 -4.13 6.73 -13.16
CA ILE A 74 -4.57 8.07 -12.72
C ILE A 74 -3.93 9.15 -13.57
N ARG A 75 -2.64 9.00 -13.93
CA ARG A 75 -1.91 9.94 -14.78
C ARG A 75 -2.55 10.10 -16.18
N GLU A 76 -3.08 9.03 -16.75
CA GLU A 76 -3.82 9.11 -18.02
C GLU A 76 -5.01 10.08 -17.91
N SER A 77 -5.71 10.08 -16.77
CA SER A 77 -6.80 11.02 -16.49
C SER A 77 -6.29 12.44 -16.23
N ASP A 78 -5.19 12.60 -15.47
CA ASP A 78 -4.60 13.90 -15.17
C ASP A 78 -4.15 14.62 -16.45
N LEU A 79 -3.52 13.91 -17.38
CA LEU A 79 -3.09 14.49 -18.66
C LEU A 79 -4.26 15.02 -19.50
N ALA A 80 -5.43 14.43 -19.37
CA ALA A 80 -6.64 14.90 -20.07
C ALA A 80 -7.26 16.16 -19.42
N HIS A 81 -7.01 16.42 -18.14
CA HIS A 81 -7.66 17.46 -17.34
C HIS A 81 -6.70 18.53 -16.79
N GLY A 82 -5.39 18.37 -16.97
CA GLY A 82 -4.39 19.34 -16.49
C GLY A 82 -4.21 19.34 -14.97
N GLU A 83 -4.37 18.19 -14.31
CA GLU A 83 -4.29 18.05 -12.85
C GLU A 83 -3.12 17.18 -12.41
N GLY A 84 -2.97 16.96 -11.08
CA GLY A 84 -1.80 16.31 -10.47
C GLY A 84 -2.14 15.21 -9.45
N TRP A 85 -3.33 14.58 -9.51
CA TRP A 85 -3.72 13.54 -8.56
C TRP A 85 -2.84 12.30 -8.61
N SER A 86 -2.26 12.00 -9.76
CA SER A 86 -1.25 10.95 -9.90
C SER A 86 0.00 11.23 -9.09
N VAL A 87 0.38 12.49 -8.92
CA VAL A 87 1.52 12.88 -8.07
C VAL A 87 1.16 12.69 -6.59
N VAL A 88 -0.04 13.07 -6.16
CA VAL A 88 -0.52 12.82 -4.80
C VAL A 88 -0.53 11.32 -4.49
N THR A 89 -1.06 10.52 -5.42
CA THR A 89 -1.07 9.05 -5.32
C THR A 89 0.35 8.48 -5.22
N LEU A 90 1.27 8.95 -6.07
CA LEU A 90 2.67 8.53 -6.06
C LEU A 90 3.36 8.87 -4.74
N LEU A 91 3.22 10.10 -4.27
CA LEU A 91 3.83 10.53 -3.01
C LEU A 91 3.24 9.76 -1.83
N GLY A 92 1.93 9.53 -1.81
CA GLY A 92 1.28 8.67 -0.81
C GLY A 92 1.85 7.26 -0.81
N ALA A 93 2.05 6.65 -1.98
CA ALA A 93 2.63 5.31 -2.11
C ALA A 93 4.10 5.28 -1.64
N VAL A 94 4.90 6.30 -1.98
CA VAL A 94 6.31 6.42 -1.55
C VAL A 94 6.40 6.58 -0.03
N LEU A 95 5.56 7.44 0.55
CA LEU A 95 5.53 7.64 2.01
C LEU A 95 5.06 6.37 2.74
N LEU A 96 4.09 5.64 2.17
CA LEU A 96 3.61 4.37 2.70
C LEU A 96 4.74 3.33 2.74
N GLY A 97 5.46 3.19 1.63
CA GLY A 97 6.61 2.29 1.53
C GLY A 97 7.77 2.71 2.44
N ALA A 98 8.03 4.02 2.59
CA ALA A 98 9.07 4.52 3.47
C ALA A 98 8.76 4.25 4.94
N ALA A 99 7.54 4.56 5.40
CA ALA A 99 7.11 4.32 6.78
C ALA A 99 7.10 2.81 7.09
N GLY A 100 6.53 1.98 6.21
CA GLY A 100 6.58 0.53 6.35
C GLY A 100 8.01 -0.01 6.38
N GLY A 101 8.88 0.46 5.48
CA GLY A 101 10.29 0.05 5.45
C GLY A 101 11.07 0.40 6.71
N VAL A 102 10.80 1.56 7.35
CA VAL A 102 11.37 1.89 8.66
C VAL A 102 10.88 0.90 9.72
N GLY A 103 9.56 0.61 9.76
CA GLY A 103 9.00 -0.40 10.66
C GLY A 103 9.64 -1.76 10.47
N ASP A 104 9.80 -2.20 9.21
CA ASP A 104 10.42 -3.49 8.89
C ASP A 104 11.89 -3.55 9.31
N VAL A 105 12.66 -2.45 9.13
CA VAL A 105 14.06 -2.40 9.60
C VAL A 105 14.13 -2.55 11.12
N LEU A 106 13.28 -1.84 11.87
CA LEU A 106 13.24 -1.93 13.33
C LEU A 106 12.80 -3.32 13.79
N TYR A 107 11.80 -3.91 13.12
CA TYR A 107 11.38 -5.29 13.36
C TYR A 107 12.51 -6.28 13.09
N GLY A 108 13.20 -6.12 11.95
CA GLY A 108 14.35 -6.95 11.61
C GLY A 108 15.46 -6.90 12.68
N LEU A 109 15.80 -5.68 13.15
CA LEU A 109 16.77 -5.52 14.24
C LEU A 109 16.33 -6.27 15.51
N THR A 110 15.04 -6.20 15.84
CA THR A 110 14.45 -6.91 16.97
C THR A 110 14.57 -8.42 16.81
N ILE A 111 14.24 -8.98 15.64
CA ILE A 111 14.30 -10.41 15.37
C ILE A 111 15.75 -10.93 15.35
N TYR A 112 16.66 -10.19 14.72
CA TYR A 112 18.05 -10.66 14.54
C TYR A 112 18.95 -10.40 15.75
N ARG A 113 18.57 -9.48 16.65
CA ARG A 113 19.39 -9.06 17.78
C ARG A 113 18.67 -9.13 19.13
N GLY A 114 17.35 -9.34 19.14
CA GLY A 114 16.51 -9.18 20.34
C GLY A 114 16.57 -10.32 21.36
N GLY A 115 17.12 -11.51 21.01
CA GLY A 115 17.32 -12.60 21.97
C GLY A 115 18.20 -12.12 23.12
N ASP A 116 19.46 -12.57 23.16
CA ASP A 116 20.42 -12.22 24.21
C ASP A 116 21.31 -11.01 23.85
N GLY A 117 21.13 -10.43 22.66
CA GLY A 117 22.03 -9.41 22.09
C GLY A 117 21.67 -7.95 22.39
N LEU A 118 20.46 -7.67 22.90
CA LEU A 118 20.00 -6.30 23.21
C LEU A 118 19.60 -6.20 24.70
N ASP A 119 19.96 -5.07 25.31
CA ASP A 119 19.40 -4.71 26.62
C ASP A 119 17.89 -4.34 26.48
N ASP A 120 17.18 -4.38 27.61
CA ASP A 120 15.73 -4.19 27.64
C ASP A 120 15.30 -2.81 27.12
N SER A 121 16.09 -1.78 27.36
CA SER A 121 15.77 -0.42 26.94
C SER A 121 15.89 -0.27 25.41
N THR A 122 16.92 -0.84 24.83
CA THR A 122 17.13 -0.84 23.37
C THR A 122 16.07 -1.70 22.66
N LEU A 123 15.77 -2.88 23.19
CA LEU A 123 14.72 -3.75 22.66
C LEU A 123 13.37 -3.05 22.67
N ARG A 124 13.02 -2.39 23.79
CA ARG A 124 11.79 -1.59 23.91
C ARG A 124 11.76 -0.47 22.88
N ALA A 125 12.86 0.30 22.74
CA ALA A 125 12.92 1.41 21.79
C ALA A 125 12.71 0.96 20.34
N PHE A 126 13.25 -0.20 19.95
CA PHE A 126 13.01 -0.72 18.59
C PHE A 126 11.58 -1.21 18.41
N TRP A 127 10.99 -1.87 19.42
CA TRP A 127 9.63 -2.36 19.40
C TRP A 127 8.61 -1.21 19.29
N ASP A 128 8.74 -0.21 20.14
CA ASP A 128 7.87 0.97 20.14
C ASP A 128 8.07 1.81 18.87
N GLY A 129 9.33 1.96 18.43
CA GLY A 129 9.67 2.65 17.19
C GLY A 129 9.05 2.00 15.94
N GLN A 130 9.01 0.67 15.88
CA GLN A 130 8.30 -0.07 14.85
C GLN A 130 6.80 0.25 14.88
N GLY A 131 6.17 0.23 16.04
CA GLY A 131 4.76 0.56 16.22
C GLY A 131 4.43 1.97 15.72
N ILE A 132 5.26 2.96 16.08
CA ILE A 132 5.14 4.35 15.61
C ILE A 132 5.30 4.43 14.09
N ALA A 133 6.28 3.74 13.51
CA ALA A 133 6.50 3.73 12.07
C ALA A 133 5.27 3.18 11.33
N TYR A 134 4.71 2.07 11.78
CA TYR A 134 3.49 1.51 11.19
C TYR A 134 2.27 2.41 11.39
N ALA A 135 2.15 3.09 12.51
CA ALA A 135 1.07 4.05 12.74
C ALA A 135 1.14 5.24 11.77
N THR A 136 2.36 5.72 11.45
CA THR A 136 2.55 6.81 10.47
C THR A 136 2.14 6.43 9.04
N MET A 137 2.04 5.12 8.73
CA MET A 137 1.46 4.67 7.46
C MET A 137 0.02 5.15 7.27
N GLY A 138 -0.72 5.45 8.35
CA GLY A 138 -2.07 6.01 8.28
C GLY A 138 -2.14 7.33 7.50
N ALA A 139 -1.19 8.25 7.73
CA ALA A 139 -1.12 9.51 6.98
C ALA A 139 -0.82 9.26 5.49
N ALA A 140 0.12 8.37 5.20
CA ALA A 140 0.47 8.01 3.83
C ALA A 140 -0.69 7.32 3.10
N LEU A 141 -1.40 6.42 3.77
CA LEU A 141 -2.60 5.75 3.26
C LEU A 141 -3.72 6.76 2.97
N THR A 142 -3.88 7.77 3.83
CA THR A 142 -4.83 8.87 3.61
C THR A 142 -4.52 9.61 2.32
N ALA A 143 -3.27 10.06 2.14
CA ALA A 143 -2.86 10.78 0.93
C ALA A 143 -3.03 9.92 -0.34
N LEU A 144 -2.61 8.66 -0.28
CA LEU A 144 -2.75 7.69 -1.36
C LEU A 144 -4.22 7.50 -1.74
N ALA A 145 -5.08 7.26 -0.76
CA ALA A 145 -6.49 6.97 -0.98
C ALA A 145 -7.27 8.22 -1.47
N VAL A 146 -6.93 9.42 -0.99
CA VAL A 146 -7.47 10.69 -1.52
C VAL A 146 -7.06 10.89 -2.97
N GLY A 147 -5.78 10.65 -3.30
CA GLY A 147 -5.25 10.74 -4.67
C GLY A 147 -5.98 9.82 -5.67
N VAL A 148 -6.61 8.75 -5.17
CA VAL A 148 -7.45 7.84 -5.97
C VAL A 148 -8.93 8.25 -5.92
N ALA A 149 -9.45 8.58 -4.74
CA ALA A 149 -10.88 8.87 -4.56
C ALA A 149 -11.34 10.04 -5.41
N VAL A 150 -10.59 11.15 -5.40
CA VAL A 150 -11.00 12.39 -6.08
C VAL A 150 -11.16 12.18 -7.59
N PRO A 151 -10.16 11.69 -8.36
CA PRO A 151 -10.35 11.50 -9.79
C PRO A 151 -11.40 10.44 -10.12
N VAL A 152 -11.65 9.47 -9.25
CA VAL A 152 -12.74 8.51 -9.46
C VAL A 152 -14.10 9.17 -9.30
N LEU A 153 -14.29 9.97 -8.26
CA LEU A 153 -15.59 10.61 -7.98
C LEU A 153 -15.89 11.75 -8.93
N GLU A 154 -14.90 12.56 -9.29
CA GLU A 154 -15.09 13.74 -10.14
C GLU A 154 -15.16 13.40 -11.64
N ARG A 155 -14.40 12.38 -12.09
CA ARG A 155 -14.19 12.11 -13.52
C ARG A 155 -14.72 10.75 -13.97
N GLY A 156 -15.18 9.92 -13.06
CA GLY A 156 -15.74 8.61 -13.38
C GLY A 156 -14.75 7.65 -14.07
N ILE A 157 -13.44 7.76 -13.78
CA ILE A 157 -12.42 6.86 -14.33
C ILE A 157 -12.64 5.39 -13.94
N TRP A 158 -13.34 5.18 -12.85
CA TRP A 158 -13.83 3.90 -12.33
C TRP A 158 -15.23 4.08 -11.71
N PRO A 159 -15.95 3.00 -11.37
CA PRO A 159 -17.26 3.10 -10.74
C PRO A 159 -17.24 3.93 -9.44
N VAL A 160 -18.27 4.73 -9.22
CA VAL A 160 -18.40 5.64 -8.04
C VAL A 160 -18.21 4.92 -6.71
N TRP A 161 -18.73 3.68 -6.57
CA TRP A 161 -18.56 2.90 -5.34
C TRP A 161 -17.10 2.70 -4.95
N TYR A 162 -16.20 2.59 -5.95
CA TYR A 162 -14.78 2.44 -5.70
C TYR A 162 -14.14 3.75 -5.21
N GLY A 163 -14.60 4.90 -5.71
CA GLY A 163 -14.22 6.21 -5.18
C GLY A 163 -14.66 6.40 -3.72
N LEU A 164 -15.89 5.98 -3.38
CA LEU A 164 -16.39 6.00 -2.00
C LEU A 164 -15.60 5.06 -1.08
N LEU A 165 -15.26 3.86 -1.55
CA LEU A 165 -14.37 2.95 -0.82
C LEU A 165 -13.02 3.58 -0.55
N SER A 166 -12.41 4.23 -1.55
CA SER A 166 -11.13 4.93 -1.37
C SER A 166 -11.26 6.09 -0.38
N GLY A 167 -12.36 6.85 -0.42
CA GLY A 167 -12.67 7.88 0.57
C GLY A 167 -12.80 7.33 2.00
N LEU A 168 -13.46 6.18 2.16
CA LEU A 168 -13.54 5.50 3.46
C LEU A 168 -12.16 5.08 3.97
N VAL A 169 -11.32 4.54 3.09
CA VAL A 169 -9.94 4.15 3.44
C VAL A 169 -9.11 5.37 3.86
N ALA A 170 -9.31 6.53 3.22
CA ALA A 170 -8.67 7.78 3.64
C ALA A 170 -9.07 8.18 5.07
N VAL A 171 -10.35 8.06 5.43
CA VAL A 171 -10.85 8.34 6.79
C VAL A 171 -10.25 7.34 7.80
N LEU A 172 -10.20 6.05 7.46
CA LEU A 172 -9.58 5.02 8.32
C LEU A 172 -8.07 5.25 8.48
N GLY A 173 -7.38 5.77 7.47
CA GLY A 173 -5.98 6.20 7.58
C GLY A 173 -5.79 7.31 8.61
N ILE A 174 -6.67 8.32 8.63
CA ILE A 174 -6.66 9.35 9.66
C ILE A 174 -6.93 8.75 11.05
N ALA A 175 -7.92 7.85 11.16
CA ALA A 175 -8.23 7.18 12.42
C ALA A 175 -7.04 6.37 12.94
N THR A 176 -6.30 5.69 12.05
CA THR A 176 -5.06 4.99 12.40
C THR A 176 -4.02 5.93 12.97
N LEU A 177 -3.83 7.11 12.36
CA LEU A 177 -2.88 8.11 12.84
C LEU A 177 -3.30 8.68 14.20
N VAL A 178 -4.58 8.99 14.40
CA VAL A 178 -5.11 9.47 15.69
C VAL A 178 -4.98 8.39 16.76
N GLY A 179 -5.27 7.14 16.43
CA GLY A 179 -5.10 6.01 17.33
C GLY A 179 -3.68 5.81 17.79
N ALA A 180 -2.69 6.18 16.98
CA ALA A 180 -1.26 6.07 17.33
C ALA A 180 -0.84 6.98 18.51
N VAL A 181 -1.57 8.06 18.76
CA VAL A 181 -1.30 8.99 19.87
C VAL A 181 -2.25 8.78 21.06
N SER A 182 -3.07 7.72 21.02
CA SER A 182 -3.99 7.33 22.09
C SER A 182 -3.61 5.95 22.66
N ASP A 183 -4.10 5.64 23.85
CA ASP A 183 -3.85 4.34 24.53
C ASP A 183 -4.46 3.13 23.78
N THR A 184 -5.17 3.37 22.66
CA THR A 184 -5.78 2.32 21.82
C THR A 184 -5.03 2.08 20.51
N SER A 185 -3.75 2.44 20.44
CA SER A 185 -2.94 2.46 19.23
C SER A 185 -2.93 1.15 18.43
N SER A 186 -2.79 -0.01 19.09
CA SER A 186 -2.68 -1.31 18.41
C SER A 186 -3.94 -1.67 17.61
N ALA A 187 -5.13 -1.43 18.15
CA ALA A 187 -6.38 -1.72 17.47
C ALA A 187 -6.55 -0.87 16.20
N TRP A 188 -6.20 0.42 16.26
CA TRP A 188 -6.32 1.32 15.10
C TRP A 188 -5.28 1.03 14.02
N VAL A 189 -4.06 0.63 14.40
CA VAL A 189 -3.04 0.17 13.45
C VAL A 189 -3.55 -1.07 12.71
N PHE A 190 -4.12 -2.04 13.43
CA PHE A 190 -4.72 -3.23 12.82
C PHE A 190 -5.86 -2.89 11.84
N VAL A 191 -6.78 -1.98 12.22
CA VAL A 191 -7.85 -1.50 11.35
C VAL A 191 -7.29 -0.85 10.08
N GLY A 192 -6.22 -0.06 10.20
CA GLY A 192 -5.54 0.55 9.05
C GLY A 192 -4.93 -0.49 8.10
N PHE A 193 -4.26 -1.50 8.62
CA PHE A 193 -3.73 -2.61 7.83
C PHE A 193 -4.82 -3.39 7.12
N LEU A 194 -5.92 -3.70 7.80
CA LEU A 194 -7.05 -4.40 7.21
C LEU A 194 -7.70 -3.57 6.09
N ALA A 195 -7.92 -2.27 6.33
CA ALA A 195 -8.46 -1.36 5.33
C ALA A 195 -7.55 -1.28 4.10
N MET A 196 -6.23 -1.18 4.29
CA MET A 196 -5.24 -1.18 3.22
C MET A 196 -5.26 -2.50 2.43
N ALA A 197 -5.32 -3.65 3.11
CA ALA A 197 -5.35 -4.95 2.47
C ALA A 197 -6.60 -5.13 1.61
N VAL A 198 -7.78 -4.84 2.15
CA VAL A 198 -9.05 -4.91 1.40
C VAL A 198 -9.05 -3.96 0.22
N TRP A 199 -8.62 -2.71 0.42
CA TRP A 199 -8.54 -1.72 -0.65
C TRP A 199 -7.55 -2.12 -1.74
N THR A 200 -6.39 -2.64 -1.39
CA THR A 200 -5.38 -3.10 -2.35
C THR A 200 -5.90 -4.27 -3.17
N LEU A 201 -6.58 -5.23 -2.53
CA LEU A 201 -7.20 -6.37 -3.22
C LEU A 201 -8.25 -5.89 -4.23
N VAL A 202 -9.16 -5.03 -3.79
CA VAL A 202 -10.21 -4.47 -4.65
C VAL A 202 -9.60 -3.67 -5.80
N THR A 203 -8.59 -2.83 -5.53
CA THR A 203 -7.88 -2.05 -6.54
C THR A 203 -7.19 -2.98 -7.55
N GLY A 204 -6.55 -4.05 -7.10
CA GLY A 204 -5.95 -5.07 -7.96
C GLY A 204 -6.97 -5.69 -8.91
N ILE A 205 -8.14 -6.06 -8.38
CA ILE A 205 -9.24 -6.62 -9.19
C ILE A 205 -9.75 -5.57 -10.21
N VAL A 206 -9.96 -4.33 -9.78
CA VAL A 206 -10.40 -3.24 -10.68
C VAL A 206 -9.39 -3.04 -11.81
N LEU A 207 -8.09 -3.02 -11.52
CA LEU A 207 -7.04 -2.90 -12.53
C LEU A 207 -7.05 -4.07 -13.52
N ILE A 208 -7.28 -5.31 -13.06
CA ILE A 208 -7.36 -6.49 -13.93
C ILE A 208 -8.55 -6.41 -14.86
N VAL A 209 -9.73 -6.10 -14.32
CA VAL A 209 -11.00 -6.13 -15.06
C VAL A 209 -11.09 -4.98 -16.07
N THR A 210 -10.55 -3.80 -15.71
CA THR A 210 -10.57 -2.62 -16.57
C THR A 210 -9.37 -2.53 -17.53
N ALA A 211 -8.46 -3.49 -17.48
CA ALA A 211 -7.30 -3.53 -18.37
C ALA A 211 -7.72 -3.71 -19.84
N PRO A 212 -7.17 -2.91 -20.79
CA PRO A 212 -7.49 -3.06 -22.19
C PRO A 212 -7.14 -4.46 -22.70
N SER A 213 -8.03 -5.02 -23.54
CA SER A 213 -7.77 -6.31 -24.18
C SER A 213 -6.65 -6.15 -25.21
N SER A 214 -5.73 -7.11 -25.25
CA SER A 214 -4.58 -7.09 -26.17
C SER A 214 -4.98 -7.01 -27.66
N ALA A 215 -6.23 -7.33 -28.00
CA ALA A 215 -6.75 -7.26 -29.36
C ALA A 215 -6.88 -5.81 -29.90
N THR A 216 -6.93 -4.82 -29.02
CA THR A 216 -7.10 -3.41 -29.42
C THR A 216 -5.76 -2.70 -29.63
N ALA A 217 -4.66 -3.22 -29.10
CA ALA A 217 -3.34 -2.60 -29.17
C ALA A 217 -2.64 -2.75 -30.55
N GLY A 218 -3.18 -3.57 -31.45
CA GLY A 218 -2.60 -3.88 -32.76
C GLY A 218 -3.33 -3.27 -33.96
N ARG A 219 -4.36 -2.43 -33.75
CA ARG A 219 -4.98 -1.77 -34.90
C ARG A 219 -4.09 -0.63 -35.39
N PRO A 220 -3.56 -0.70 -36.62
CA PRO A 220 -2.87 0.44 -37.22
C PRO A 220 -3.81 1.63 -37.22
N VAL A 221 -3.33 2.78 -36.74
CA VAL A 221 -4.06 4.06 -36.93
C VAL A 221 -4.26 4.22 -38.41
N PRO A 222 -5.52 4.32 -38.95
CA PRO A 222 -5.74 4.58 -40.37
C PRO A 222 -5.00 5.85 -40.71
N PRO A 223 -4.30 5.88 -41.87
CA PRO A 223 -3.58 7.08 -42.30
C PRO A 223 -4.56 8.27 -42.34
N SER A 224 -4.17 9.36 -41.67
CA SER A 224 -4.96 10.59 -41.69
C SER A 224 -5.17 11.02 -43.11
N VAL A 225 -6.42 11.00 -43.56
CA VAL A 225 -6.80 11.51 -44.91
C VAL A 225 -6.36 12.98 -44.97
N PRO A 226 -5.51 13.37 -45.93
CA PRO A 226 -5.12 14.77 -46.08
C PRO A 226 -6.39 15.62 -46.28
N ARG A 227 -6.61 16.60 -45.39
CA ARG A 227 -7.71 17.56 -45.63
C ARG A 227 -7.38 18.35 -46.89
N THR A 228 -8.15 18.13 -47.91
CA THR A 228 -8.09 18.95 -49.13
C THR A 228 -8.33 20.42 -48.73
N PRO A 229 -7.42 21.34 -49.06
CA PRO A 229 -7.64 22.74 -48.75
C PRO A 229 -8.91 23.20 -49.49
N ALA A 230 -9.84 23.85 -48.76
CA ALA A 230 -11.00 24.46 -49.34
C ALA A 230 -10.54 25.54 -50.35
N MET A 231 -10.94 25.43 -51.60
CA MET A 231 -10.70 26.49 -52.60
C MET A 231 -11.45 27.75 -52.18
N PRO A 232 -10.79 28.92 -52.18
CA PRO A 232 -11.48 30.18 -51.97
C PRO A 232 -12.42 30.45 -53.14
N ALA A 233 -13.64 30.91 -52.82
CA ALA A 233 -14.64 31.38 -53.79
C ALA A 233 -14.32 32.78 -54.29
#